data_010d30c0c4f4754402aea10a1e5c9a5d
#
_entry.id   010d30c0c4f4754402aea10a1e5c9a5d
#
_cell.length_a   1.000
_cell.length_b   1.000
_cell.length_c   1.000
_cell.angle_alpha   90.00
_cell.angle_beta   90.00
_cell.angle_gamma   90.00
#
_symmetry.space_group_name_H-M   'P 1'
#
loop_
_entity.id
_entity.type
_entity.pdbx_description
1 polymer ?
#
loop_
_entity_poly.entity_id
_entity_poly.type
_entity_poly.pdbx_seq_one_letter_code
_entity_poly.pdbx_strand_id
1 'polypeptide(L)'
;MPMSANKTEIESAKAAIQSLNQQWEKCFEKHDLTGLTALFTEDCVRMPQGGPATVGRPALEAAYRQNFAEAWEAQAKVRLGAEEVIISGEYAFARGADTLLQDQDGRRVEETGKWLFIYRRQPDGTWKYHWIVFNSNE
;
A
#
# COMPACT_ATOMS: atom_id res chain seq x y z
N MET A 1 28.47 -8.36 -12.68
CA MET A 1 28.43 -7.74 -11.34
C MET A 1 27.27 -6.78 -11.27
N PRO A 2 26.36 -6.94 -10.31
CA PRO A 2 25.27 -5.97 -10.19
C PRO A 2 25.85 -4.60 -9.85
N MET A 3 25.42 -3.61 -10.58
CA MET A 3 25.79 -2.24 -10.29
C MET A 3 24.87 -1.71 -9.19
N SER A 4 25.46 -1.13 -8.16
CA SER A 4 24.69 -0.42 -7.17
C SER A 4 23.98 0.77 -7.82
N ALA A 5 22.72 1.00 -7.46
CA ALA A 5 22.00 2.17 -7.92
C ALA A 5 22.75 3.43 -7.45
N ASN A 6 22.88 4.43 -8.31
CA ASN A 6 23.48 5.69 -7.93
C ASN A 6 22.50 6.51 -7.09
N LYS A 7 22.99 7.57 -6.45
CA LYS A 7 22.20 8.42 -5.56
C LYS A 7 20.96 8.98 -6.24
N THR A 8 21.08 9.42 -7.50
CA THR A 8 19.95 9.98 -8.26
C THR A 8 18.88 8.94 -8.54
N GLU A 9 19.28 7.73 -8.91
CA GLU A 9 18.35 6.61 -9.13
C GLU A 9 17.62 6.24 -7.85
N ILE A 10 18.32 6.20 -6.72
CA ILE A 10 17.73 5.92 -5.42
C ILE A 10 16.71 7.00 -5.03
N GLU A 11 17.06 8.26 -5.19
CA GLU A 11 16.15 9.38 -4.88
C GLU A 11 14.92 9.36 -5.78
N SER A 12 15.09 9.08 -7.07
CA SER A 12 13.99 8.96 -8.03
C SER A 12 13.06 7.80 -7.65
N ALA A 13 13.61 6.65 -7.28
CA ALA A 13 12.82 5.50 -6.84
C ALA A 13 12.06 5.80 -5.56
N LYS A 14 12.69 6.46 -4.59
CA LYS A 14 12.01 6.86 -3.34
C LYS A 14 10.85 7.81 -3.60
N ALA A 15 11.03 8.77 -4.51
CA ALA A 15 9.95 9.68 -4.91
C ALA A 15 8.80 8.93 -5.58
N ALA A 16 9.11 7.95 -6.42
CA ALA A 16 8.11 7.11 -7.08
C ALA A 16 7.31 6.27 -6.07
N ILE A 17 7.97 5.73 -5.05
CA ILE A 17 7.33 4.98 -3.97
C ILE A 17 6.37 5.89 -3.18
N GLN A 18 6.80 7.10 -2.84
CA GLN A 18 5.95 8.06 -2.14
C GLN A 18 4.73 8.43 -2.97
N SER A 19 4.92 8.64 -4.28
CA SER A 19 3.82 8.92 -5.20
C SER A 19 2.84 7.75 -5.28
N LEU A 20 3.35 6.52 -5.31
CA LEU A 20 2.52 5.31 -5.34
C LEU A 20 1.66 5.20 -4.08
N ASN A 21 2.25 5.46 -2.92
CA ASN A 21 1.51 5.45 -1.66
C ASN A 21 0.40 6.52 -1.66
N GLN A 22 0.67 7.70 -2.20
CA GLN A 22 -0.35 8.75 -2.32
C GLN A 22 -1.48 8.35 -3.28
N GLN A 23 -1.15 7.67 -4.38
CA GLN A 23 -2.16 7.15 -5.31
C GLN A 23 -3.04 6.11 -4.63
N TRP A 24 -2.45 5.23 -3.83
CA TRP A 24 -3.20 4.24 -3.06
C TRP A 24 -4.17 4.93 -2.09
N GLU A 25 -3.70 5.94 -1.36
CA GLU A 25 -4.55 6.71 -0.42
C GLU A 25 -5.76 7.31 -1.13
N LYS A 26 -5.54 7.91 -2.29
CA LYS A 26 -6.62 8.54 -3.08
C LYS A 26 -7.61 7.51 -3.60
N CYS A 27 -7.12 6.41 -4.15
CA CYS A 27 -7.99 5.33 -4.66
C CYS A 27 -8.82 4.72 -3.53
N PHE A 28 -8.22 4.52 -2.37
CA PHE A 28 -8.93 4.00 -1.20
C PHE A 28 -10.03 4.96 -0.75
N GLU A 29 -9.73 6.24 -0.61
CA GLU A 29 -10.68 7.25 -0.19
C GLU A 29 -11.86 7.38 -1.15
N LYS A 30 -11.60 7.27 -2.46
CA LYS A 30 -12.62 7.36 -3.51
C LYS A 30 -13.34 6.05 -3.80
N HIS A 31 -12.92 4.96 -3.17
CA HIS A 31 -13.40 3.60 -3.46
C HIS A 31 -13.22 3.22 -4.93
N ASP A 32 -12.07 3.62 -5.49
CA ASP A 32 -11.70 3.32 -6.88
C ASP A 32 -11.01 1.95 -6.92
N LEU A 33 -11.81 0.89 -7.02
CA LEU A 33 -11.31 -0.48 -6.99
C LEU A 33 -10.37 -0.76 -8.17
N THR A 34 -10.75 -0.37 -9.36
CA THR A 34 -9.93 -0.58 -10.56
C THR A 34 -8.59 0.17 -10.47
N GLY A 35 -8.64 1.44 -10.07
CA GLY A 35 -7.43 2.25 -9.90
C GLY A 35 -6.52 1.69 -8.82
N LEU A 36 -7.09 1.24 -7.71
CA LEU A 36 -6.31 0.69 -6.60
C LEU A 36 -5.63 -0.62 -6.97
N THR A 37 -6.35 -1.56 -7.56
CA THR A 37 -5.79 -2.87 -7.92
C THR A 37 -4.75 -2.76 -9.03
N ALA A 38 -4.84 -1.76 -9.88
CA ALA A 38 -3.83 -1.48 -10.92
C ALA A 38 -2.46 -1.10 -10.34
N LEU A 39 -2.40 -0.70 -9.06
CA LEU A 39 -1.14 -0.35 -8.39
C LEU A 39 -0.35 -1.58 -7.91
N PHE A 40 -0.90 -2.78 -8.09
CA PHE A 40 -0.33 -4.04 -7.60
C PHE A 40 0.15 -4.92 -8.76
N THR A 41 1.17 -5.76 -8.49
CA THR A 41 1.60 -6.79 -9.44
C THR A 41 0.52 -7.87 -9.56
N GLU A 42 0.56 -8.64 -10.67
CA GLU A 42 -0.42 -9.71 -10.88
C GLU A 42 -0.32 -10.82 -9.82
N ASP A 43 0.89 -11.08 -9.35
CA ASP A 43 1.21 -12.10 -8.33
C ASP A 43 1.39 -11.50 -6.94
N CYS A 44 0.74 -10.39 -6.66
CA CYS A 44 0.83 -9.69 -5.39
C CYS A 44 0.32 -10.53 -4.21
N VAL A 45 0.81 -10.21 -3.01
CA VAL A 45 0.35 -10.81 -1.76
C VAL A 45 -0.03 -9.71 -0.77
N ARG A 46 -1.21 -9.84 -0.20
CA ARG A 46 -1.69 -8.93 0.83
C ARG A 46 -1.85 -9.72 2.13
N MET A 47 -1.20 -9.26 3.17
CA MET A 47 -1.16 -9.91 4.48
C MET A 47 -1.74 -8.98 5.54
N PRO A 48 -3.07 -8.98 5.73
CA PRO A 48 -3.72 -8.11 6.71
C PRO A 48 -3.66 -8.70 8.11
N GLN A 49 -3.91 -7.86 9.10
CA GLN A 49 -4.11 -8.31 10.47
C GLN A 49 -5.40 -9.13 10.59
N GLY A 50 -5.35 -10.23 11.32
CA GLY A 50 -6.54 -10.98 11.72
C GLY A 50 -7.20 -11.79 10.63
N GLY A 51 -6.56 -11.92 9.47
CA GLY A 51 -7.12 -12.68 8.36
C GLY A 51 -6.04 -13.38 7.56
N PRO A 52 -6.44 -14.26 6.64
CA PRO A 52 -5.49 -14.97 5.79
C PRO A 52 -4.86 -14.04 4.75
N ALA A 53 -3.70 -14.43 4.24
CA ALA A 53 -3.10 -13.75 3.12
C ALA A 53 -3.94 -13.98 1.86
N THR A 54 -4.03 -12.95 1.01
CA THR A 54 -4.59 -13.09 -0.33
C THR A 54 -3.46 -13.12 -1.34
N VAL A 55 -3.50 -14.04 -2.27
CA VAL A 55 -2.47 -14.23 -3.29
C VAL A 55 -3.07 -13.98 -4.66
N GLY A 56 -2.44 -13.07 -5.42
CA GLY A 56 -2.86 -12.73 -6.75
C GLY A 56 -3.89 -11.60 -6.79
N ARG A 57 -3.92 -10.92 -7.93
CA ARG A 57 -4.78 -9.75 -8.12
C ARG A 57 -6.28 -10.06 -8.01
N PRO A 58 -6.83 -11.17 -8.52
CA PRO A 58 -8.25 -11.47 -8.34
C PRO A 58 -8.68 -11.58 -6.87
N ALA A 59 -7.87 -12.25 -6.04
CA ALA A 59 -8.14 -12.36 -4.61
C ALA A 59 -7.98 -11.00 -3.91
N LEU A 60 -7.00 -10.21 -4.32
CA LEU A 60 -6.81 -8.84 -3.84
C LEU A 60 -8.05 -7.98 -4.12
N GLU A 61 -8.56 -8.06 -5.35
CA GLU A 61 -9.74 -7.31 -5.75
C GLU A 61 -10.95 -7.66 -4.90
N ALA A 62 -11.18 -8.95 -4.66
CA ALA A 62 -12.28 -9.41 -3.82
C ALA A 62 -12.14 -8.87 -2.38
N ALA A 63 -10.92 -8.88 -1.83
CA ALA A 63 -10.66 -8.35 -0.48
C ALA A 63 -10.94 -6.85 -0.40
N TYR A 64 -10.48 -6.08 -1.38
CA TYR A 64 -10.75 -4.63 -1.37
C TYR A 64 -12.21 -4.29 -1.65
N ARG A 65 -12.89 -5.08 -2.46
CA ARG A 65 -14.33 -4.88 -2.67
C ARG A 65 -15.08 -4.98 -1.34
N GLN A 66 -14.72 -5.95 -0.51
CA GLN A 66 -15.30 -6.10 0.82
C GLN A 66 -14.91 -4.94 1.73
N ASN A 67 -13.63 -4.56 1.74
CA ASN A 67 -13.17 -3.42 2.53
C ASN A 67 -13.88 -2.13 2.15
N PHE A 68 -14.11 -1.91 0.86
CA PHE A 68 -14.80 -0.70 0.39
C PHE A 68 -16.26 -0.65 0.84
N ALA A 69 -16.93 -1.80 0.89
CA ALA A 69 -18.30 -1.85 1.42
C ALA A 69 -18.33 -1.40 2.88
N GLU A 70 -17.39 -1.84 3.69
CA GLU A 70 -17.26 -1.45 5.09
C GLU A 70 -16.78 0.01 5.23
N ALA A 71 -15.78 0.39 4.45
CA ALA A 71 -15.19 1.72 4.49
C ALA A 71 -16.16 2.81 4.04
N TRP A 72 -17.07 2.48 3.16
CA TRP A 72 -18.09 3.42 2.71
C TRP A 72 -18.94 3.92 3.86
N GLU A 73 -19.43 3.01 4.69
CA GLU A 73 -20.25 3.36 5.85
C GLU A 73 -19.46 4.16 6.87
N ALA A 74 -18.21 3.81 7.08
CA ALA A 74 -17.33 4.48 8.04
C ALA A 74 -16.67 5.74 7.49
N GLN A 75 -16.82 6.06 6.20
CA GLN A 75 -16.13 7.15 5.52
C GLN A 75 -14.62 7.12 5.80
N ALA A 76 -14.03 5.94 5.66
CA ALA A 76 -12.67 5.69 6.07
C ALA A 76 -11.65 6.36 5.13
N LYS A 77 -10.61 6.92 5.74
CA LYS A 77 -9.44 7.47 5.04
C LYS A 77 -8.20 6.90 5.67
N VAL A 78 -7.21 6.59 4.84
CA VAL A 78 -5.93 6.07 5.33
C VAL A 78 -4.81 6.99 4.88
N ARG A 79 -3.87 7.24 5.78
CA ARG A 79 -2.62 7.95 5.48
C ARG A 79 -1.45 7.02 5.75
N LEU A 80 -0.56 6.92 4.77
CA LEU A 80 0.61 6.05 4.84
C LEU A 80 1.87 6.91 5.01
N GLY A 81 2.41 6.92 6.23
CA GLY A 81 3.62 7.66 6.52
C GLY A 81 4.85 6.79 6.39
N ALA A 82 5.56 6.86 5.26
CA ALA A 82 6.80 6.11 5.06
C ALA A 82 7.91 6.73 5.91
N GLU A 83 8.54 5.90 6.75
CA GLU A 83 9.64 6.33 7.61
C GLU A 83 10.99 5.95 7.02
N GLU A 84 11.05 4.86 6.28
CA GLU A 84 12.28 4.36 5.70
C GLU A 84 11.99 3.65 4.37
N VAL A 85 12.83 3.90 3.37
CA VAL A 85 12.74 3.26 2.05
C VAL A 85 14.12 2.77 1.66
N ILE A 86 14.22 1.50 1.27
CA ILE A 86 15.45 0.86 0.81
C ILE A 86 15.23 0.36 -0.60
N ILE A 87 16.13 0.69 -1.51
CA ILE A 87 16.08 0.23 -2.90
C ILE A 87 17.12 -0.87 -3.09
N SER A 88 16.72 -1.99 -3.66
CA SER A 88 17.60 -3.12 -3.92
C SER A 88 17.24 -3.79 -5.24
N GLY A 89 17.94 -3.42 -6.32
CA GLY A 89 17.68 -3.96 -7.66
C GLY A 89 16.27 -3.63 -8.13
N GLU A 90 15.51 -4.67 -8.47
CA GLU A 90 14.12 -4.53 -8.93
C GLU A 90 13.12 -4.37 -7.79
N TYR A 91 13.58 -4.45 -6.55
CA TYR A 91 12.71 -4.39 -5.37
C TYR A 91 12.99 -3.14 -4.55
N ALA A 92 11.97 -2.69 -3.86
CA ALA A 92 12.09 -1.66 -2.84
C ALA A 92 11.36 -2.15 -1.60
N PHE A 93 11.89 -1.77 -0.44
CA PHE A 93 11.31 -2.09 0.86
C PHE A 93 11.00 -0.77 1.55
N ALA A 94 9.78 -0.62 2.03
CA ALA A 94 9.44 0.57 2.81
C ALA A 94 8.67 0.14 4.05
N ARG A 95 8.89 0.85 5.14
CA ARG A 95 8.14 0.67 6.37
C ARG A 95 7.69 2.01 6.90
N GLY A 96 6.66 1.99 7.69
CA GLY A 96 6.16 3.21 8.28
C GLY A 96 4.97 2.99 9.18
N ALA A 97 4.37 4.10 9.55
CA ALA A 97 3.14 4.13 10.33
C ALA A 97 1.96 4.47 9.42
N ASP A 98 0.79 3.99 9.77
CA ASP A 98 -0.43 4.42 9.12
C ASP A 98 -1.41 5.00 10.12
N THR A 99 -2.33 5.79 9.58
CA THR A 99 -3.44 6.35 10.34
C THR A 99 -4.72 6.07 9.58
N LEU A 100 -5.64 5.41 10.25
CA LEU A 100 -6.99 5.17 9.75
C LEU A 100 -7.93 6.14 10.45
N LEU A 101 -8.63 6.96 9.67
CA LEU A 101 -9.67 7.86 10.15
C LEU A 101 -11.00 7.30 9.72
N GLN A 102 -11.92 7.09 10.65
CA GLN A 102 -13.24 6.53 10.32
C GLN A 102 -14.30 7.02 11.29
N ASP A 103 -15.54 6.97 10.84
CA ASP A 103 -16.68 7.33 11.69
C ASP A 103 -17.15 6.09 12.44
N GLN A 104 -17.27 6.20 13.75
CA GLN A 104 -17.81 5.17 14.64
C GLN A 104 -18.84 5.80 15.56
N ASP A 105 -20.08 5.34 15.51
CA ASP A 105 -21.17 5.80 16.38
C ASP A 105 -21.31 7.33 16.39
N GLY A 106 -21.22 7.94 15.20
CA GLY A 106 -21.33 9.39 15.04
C GLY A 106 -20.09 10.18 15.44
N ARG A 107 -18.98 9.51 15.72
CA ARG A 107 -17.72 10.14 16.14
C ARG A 107 -16.61 9.81 15.16
N ARG A 108 -15.75 10.79 14.90
CA ARG A 108 -14.54 10.57 14.12
C ARG A 108 -13.47 9.93 15.01
N VAL A 109 -13.04 8.73 14.65
CA VAL A 109 -12.06 7.94 15.43
C VAL A 109 -10.80 7.79 14.60
N GLU A 110 -9.65 7.91 15.27
CA GLU A 110 -8.34 7.71 14.67
C GLU A 110 -7.70 6.44 15.24
N GLU A 111 -7.26 5.56 14.35
CA GLU A 111 -6.55 4.33 14.72
C GLU A 111 -5.19 4.34 14.03
N THR A 112 -4.13 4.02 14.76
CA THR A 112 -2.78 3.97 14.22
C THR A 112 -2.29 2.54 14.06
N GLY A 113 -1.42 2.35 13.10
CA GLY A 113 -0.83 1.05 12.81
C GLY A 113 0.57 1.18 12.24
N LYS A 114 1.09 0.07 11.77
CA LYS A 114 2.40 -0.01 11.14
C LYS A 114 2.32 -0.94 9.95
N TRP A 115 3.23 -0.73 9.02
CA TRP A 115 3.23 -1.48 7.78
C TRP A 115 4.65 -1.71 7.25
N LEU A 116 4.79 -2.77 6.47
CA LEU A 116 5.98 -3.10 5.69
C LEU A 116 5.51 -3.49 4.30
N PHE A 117 5.97 -2.76 3.29
CA PHE A 117 5.59 -3.02 1.89
C PHE A 117 6.82 -3.36 1.08
N ILE A 118 6.69 -4.34 0.20
CA ILE A 118 7.68 -4.67 -0.80
C ILE A 118 7.10 -4.28 -2.16
N TYR A 119 7.87 -3.48 -2.90
CA TYR A 119 7.51 -2.99 -4.24
C TYR A 119 8.39 -3.66 -5.26
N ARG A 120 7.91 -3.78 -6.46
CA ARG A 120 8.68 -4.35 -7.56
C ARG A 120 8.63 -3.41 -8.76
N ARG A 121 9.82 -3.15 -9.33
CA ARG A 121 9.92 -2.32 -10.53
C ARG A 121 9.47 -3.12 -11.74
N GLN A 122 8.63 -2.52 -12.56
CA GLN A 122 8.10 -3.11 -13.77
C GLN A 122 9.05 -2.86 -14.96
N PRO A 123 8.89 -3.62 -16.06
CA PRO A 123 9.73 -3.42 -17.25
C PRO A 123 9.70 -1.99 -17.80
N ASP A 124 8.60 -1.27 -17.62
CA ASP A 124 8.47 0.13 -18.06
C ASP A 124 9.10 1.14 -17.07
N GLY A 125 9.71 0.66 -16.01
CA GLY A 125 10.37 1.49 -15.01
C GLY A 125 9.46 1.98 -13.88
N THR A 126 8.16 1.72 -13.94
CA THR A 126 7.24 2.08 -12.86
C THR A 126 7.33 1.07 -11.73
N TRP A 127 6.86 1.48 -10.55
CA TRP A 127 6.84 0.62 -9.37
C TRP A 127 5.41 0.20 -9.05
N LYS A 128 5.27 -1.04 -8.56
CA LYS A 128 3.98 -1.56 -8.09
C LYS A 128 4.16 -2.25 -6.76
N TYR A 129 3.08 -2.27 -5.96
CA TYR A 129 3.06 -3.09 -4.75
C TYR A 129 3.17 -4.55 -5.13
N HIS A 130 4.05 -5.26 -4.45
CA HIS A 130 4.23 -6.70 -4.64
C HIS A 130 3.73 -7.48 -3.42
N TRP A 131 4.25 -7.17 -2.24
CA TRP A 131 3.76 -7.71 -0.97
C TRP A 131 3.45 -6.57 -0.03
N ILE A 132 2.31 -6.65 0.64
CA ILE A 132 1.97 -5.67 1.67
C ILE A 132 1.60 -6.39 2.96
N VAL A 133 2.17 -5.92 4.06
CA VAL A 133 1.92 -6.39 5.42
C VAL A 133 1.53 -5.19 6.26
N PHE A 134 0.43 -5.27 6.96
CA PHE A 134 -0.01 -4.18 7.82
C PHE A 134 -0.81 -4.69 9.00
N ASN A 135 -0.71 -3.98 10.11
CA ASN A 135 -1.43 -4.33 11.32
C ASN A 135 -1.59 -3.12 12.24
N SER A 136 -2.63 -3.19 13.08
CA SER A 136 -2.91 -2.17 14.08
C SER A 136 -1.86 -2.18 15.19
N ASN A 137 -1.74 -1.07 15.91
CA ASN A 137 -0.92 -0.98 17.12
C ASN A 137 -1.62 -1.56 18.36
N GLU A 138 -2.89 -1.93 18.20
CA GLU A 138 -3.72 -2.49 19.29
C GLU A 138 -3.83 -4.00 19.19
#